data_608e8a2abc1b67a02fab45f42bdb0c8e
#
_entry.id   608e8a2abc1b67a02fab45f42bdb0c8e
#
_cell.length_a   1.000
_cell.length_b   1.000
_cell.length_c   1.000
_cell.angle_alpha   90.00
_cell.angle_beta   90.00
_cell.angle_gamma   90.00
#
_symmetry.space_group_name_H-M   'P 1'
#
loop_
_entity.id
_entity.type
_entity.pdbx_description
1 polymer ?
#
loop_
_entity_poly.entity_id
_entity_poly.type
_entity_poly.pdbx_seq_one_letter_code
_entity_poly.pdbx_strand_id
1 'polypeptide(L)'
;MSVFPGSVEAAAIEDSLAAHAATVLAVGASDLGKAGRRLMTAIRDQHLAHAAALRTTDPTDPNTAAPSAQGRTPAASPSTSPSGKKPGFAKAVDQLVAAESRAAVAHRARAMTTKGLACLLWGSLAVSSTQLTAVLRGADLAGDSPDPTAATVAAPRTRAPMPLVPVVQAEQEMVRQLHAIVYGYQLALGRLTGARRDTAAAELRRHRILRDRLTARLLNRKAEVPVADAAYVPSTNPRNATSAAKLIRQMETALVPFCGLWLAASTAPAERTEALDQVGRTLGVARRWGASLPAWPGWKLA
;
A
#
# COMPACT_ATOMS: atom_id res chain seq x y z
N MET A 1 -15.27 -14.84 -23.07
CA MET A 1 -14.41 -13.79 -22.49
C MET A 1 -13.41 -14.47 -21.58
N SER A 2 -12.12 -14.29 -21.81
CA SER A 2 -11.08 -14.84 -20.92
C SER A 2 -11.10 -14.05 -19.60
N VAL A 3 -11.26 -14.76 -18.51
CA VAL A 3 -11.21 -14.16 -17.16
C VAL A 3 -9.74 -13.98 -16.78
N PHE A 4 -9.39 -12.84 -16.21
CA PHE A 4 -8.02 -12.60 -15.72
C PHE A 4 -7.65 -13.66 -14.66
N PRO A 5 -6.52 -14.39 -14.84
CA PRO A 5 -6.21 -15.55 -14.00
C PRO A 5 -6.16 -15.20 -12.51
N GLY A 6 -6.95 -15.91 -11.70
CA GLY A 6 -7.01 -15.76 -10.26
C GLY A 6 -7.84 -14.57 -9.76
N SER A 7 -8.47 -13.80 -10.66
CA SER A 7 -9.23 -12.61 -10.23
C SER A 7 -10.53 -12.95 -9.50
N VAL A 8 -11.18 -14.05 -9.87
CA VAL A 8 -12.43 -14.49 -9.22
C VAL A 8 -12.20 -14.88 -7.77
N GLU A 9 -11.19 -15.69 -7.50
CA GLU A 9 -10.84 -16.11 -6.14
C GLU A 9 -10.34 -14.93 -5.32
N ALA A 10 -9.58 -14.02 -5.93
CA ALA A 10 -9.12 -12.82 -5.25
C ALA A 10 -10.26 -11.86 -4.93
N ALA A 11 -11.22 -11.69 -5.84
CA ALA A 11 -12.42 -10.90 -5.57
C ALA A 11 -13.24 -11.49 -4.41
N ALA A 12 -13.32 -12.82 -4.31
CA ALA A 12 -13.99 -13.48 -3.19
C ALA A 12 -13.24 -13.26 -1.85
N ILE A 13 -11.90 -13.24 -1.89
CA ILE A 13 -11.08 -12.89 -0.71
C ILE A 13 -11.40 -11.45 -0.26
N GLU A 14 -11.40 -10.50 -1.19
CA GLU A 14 -11.68 -9.09 -0.88
C GLU A 14 -13.12 -8.87 -0.38
N ASP A 15 -14.11 -9.56 -0.94
CA ASP A 15 -15.49 -9.54 -0.42
C ASP A 15 -15.57 -10.08 1.01
N SER A 16 -14.83 -11.16 1.30
CA SER A 16 -14.77 -11.72 2.65
C SER A 16 -14.15 -10.75 3.65
N LEU A 17 -13.10 -10.02 3.25
CA LEU A 17 -12.48 -8.99 4.08
C LEU A 17 -13.43 -7.82 4.33
N ALA A 18 -14.16 -7.37 3.30
CA ALA A 18 -15.21 -6.37 3.45
C ALA A 18 -16.31 -6.81 4.42
N ALA A 19 -16.73 -8.09 4.34
CA ALA A 19 -17.72 -8.67 5.23
C ALA A 19 -17.21 -8.76 6.68
N HIS A 20 -15.96 -9.11 6.91
CA HIS A 20 -15.35 -9.08 8.24
C HIS A 20 -15.32 -7.66 8.83
N ALA A 21 -14.94 -6.65 8.06
CA ALA A 21 -14.97 -5.25 8.48
C ALA A 21 -16.41 -4.78 8.79
N ALA A 22 -17.39 -5.17 7.98
CA ALA A 22 -18.82 -4.91 8.24
C ALA A 22 -19.30 -5.60 9.51
N THR A 23 -18.83 -6.81 9.80
CA THR A 23 -19.12 -7.52 11.04
C THR A 23 -18.58 -6.77 12.25
N VAL A 24 -17.33 -6.28 12.21
CA VAL A 24 -16.75 -5.45 13.27
C VAL A 24 -17.59 -4.19 13.52
N LEU A 25 -18.04 -3.52 12.44
CA LEU A 25 -18.92 -2.34 12.54
C LEU A 25 -20.25 -2.68 13.22
N ALA A 26 -20.84 -3.82 12.89
CA ALA A 26 -22.15 -4.24 13.40
C ALA A 26 -22.10 -4.66 14.87
N VAL A 27 -21.10 -5.47 15.26
CA VAL A 27 -20.98 -5.97 16.65
C VAL A 27 -20.33 -4.94 17.58
N GLY A 28 -19.52 -4.02 17.03
CA GLY A 28 -18.83 -2.97 17.77
C GLY A 28 -19.57 -1.65 17.84
N ALA A 29 -20.90 -1.65 17.65
CA ALA A 29 -21.67 -0.39 17.63
C ALA A 29 -21.57 0.41 18.94
N SER A 30 -21.37 -0.24 20.08
CA SER A 30 -21.12 0.37 21.40
C SER A 30 -19.64 0.56 21.73
N ASP A 31 -18.77 -0.26 21.14
CA ASP A 31 -17.35 -0.37 21.51
C ASP A 31 -16.44 0.49 20.62
N LEU A 32 -16.90 0.82 19.41
CA LEU A 32 -16.16 1.64 18.46
C LEU A 32 -16.36 3.13 18.76
N GLY A 33 -15.29 3.84 19.01
CA GLY A 33 -15.27 5.30 18.98
C GLY A 33 -15.41 5.85 17.55
N LYS A 34 -15.56 7.16 17.41
CA LYS A 34 -15.75 7.83 16.11
C LYS A 34 -14.59 7.54 15.13
N ALA A 35 -13.37 7.51 15.63
CA ALA A 35 -12.18 7.19 14.83
C ALA A 35 -12.18 5.72 14.38
N GLY A 36 -12.49 4.78 15.27
CA GLY A 36 -12.60 3.37 14.96
C GLY A 36 -13.66 3.06 13.91
N ARG A 37 -14.85 3.69 14.00
CA ARG A 37 -15.90 3.55 12.96
C ARG A 37 -15.44 4.05 11.60
N ARG A 38 -14.76 5.21 11.54
CA ARG A 38 -14.21 5.75 10.28
C ARG A 38 -13.18 4.80 9.69
N LEU A 39 -12.29 4.26 10.52
CA LEU A 39 -11.27 3.31 10.08
C LEU A 39 -11.91 2.04 9.52
N MET A 40 -12.84 1.41 10.23
CA MET A 40 -13.51 0.20 9.77
C MET A 40 -14.32 0.43 8.50
N THR A 41 -15.00 1.58 8.37
CA THR A 41 -15.70 1.96 7.14
C THR A 41 -14.73 2.09 5.98
N ALA A 42 -13.60 2.78 6.16
CA ALA A 42 -12.60 2.96 5.11
C ALA A 42 -11.96 1.62 4.70
N ILE A 43 -11.70 0.70 5.64
CA ILE A 43 -11.19 -0.65 5.34
C ILE A 43 -12.21 -1.43 4.50
N ARG A 44 -13.48 -1.45 4.92
CA ARG A 44 -14.56 -2.10 4.16
C ARG A 44 -14.64 -1.56 2.73
N ASP A 45 -14.66 -0.24 2.58
CA ASP A 45 -14.83 0.41 1.28
C ASP A 45 -13.61 0.17 0.38
N GLN A 46 -12.42 0.08 0.95
CA GLN A 46 -11.20 -0.29 0.22
C GLN A 46 -11.29 -1.71 -0.35
N HIS A 47 -11.72 -2.70 0.44
CA HIS A 47 -11.88 -4.08 -0.04
C HIS A 47 -12.99 -4.20 -1.09
N LEU A 48 -14.10 -3.46 -0.94
CA LEU A 48 -15.13 -3.41 -1.98
C LEU A 48 -14.59 -2.82 -3.30
N ALA A 49 -13.74 -1.79 -3.23
CA ALA A 49 -13.08 -1.24 -4.41
C ALA A 49 -12.10 -2.22 -5.06
N HIS A 50 -11.35 -2.98 -4.26
CA HIS A 50 -10.48 -4.06 -4.76
C HIS A 50 -11.30 -5.15 -5.45
N ALA A 51 -12.36 -5.65 -4.81
CA ALA A 51 -13.23 -6.67 -5.38
C ALA A 51 -13.88 -6.21 -6.69
N ALA A 52 -14.34 -4.96 -6.75
CA ALA A 52 -14.92 -4.38 -7.97
C ALA A 52 -13.89 -4.32 -9.11
N ALA A 53 -12.67 -3.88 -8.84
CA ALA A 53 -11.60 -3.84 -9.85
C ALA A 53 -11.22 -5.24 -10.35
N LEU A 54 -11.15 -6.23 -9.46
CA LEU A 54 -10.82 -7.63 -9.80
C LEU A 54 -11.89 -8.30 -10.67
N ARG A 55 -13.11 -7.77 -10.70
CA ARG A 55 -14.20 -8.27 -11.56
C ARG A 55 -14.25 -7.64 -12.93
N THR A 56 -13.39 -6.66 -13.22
CA THR A 56 -13.27 -6.11 -14.58
C THR A 56 -12.65 -7.14 -15.53
N THR A 57 -12.81 -6.95 -16.83
CA THR A 57 -12.22 -7.85 -17.83
C THR A 57 -10.70 -7.80 -17.84
N ASP A 58 -10.12 -6.65 -17.50
CA ASP A 58 -8.69 -6.46 -17.23
C ASP A 58 -8.49 -5.66 -15.95
N PRO A 59 -8.26 -6.34 -14.82
CA PRO A 59 -7.98 -5.66 -13.55
C PRO A 59 -6.67 -4.85 -13.53
N THR A 60 -5.81 -4.98 -14.52
CA THR A 60 -4.56 -4.22 -14.62
C THR A 60 -4.73 -2.90 -15.36
N ASP A 61 -5.79 -2.75 -16.15
CA ASP A 61 -6.15 -1.50 -16.82
C ASP A 61 -7.17 -0.70 -15.97
N PRO A 62 -6.77 0.45 -15.41
CA PRO A 62 -7.69 1.27 -14.61
C PRO A 62 -8.84 1.90 -15.43
N ASN A 63 -8.75 1.92 -16.75
CA ASN A 63 -9.81 2.44 -17.62
C ASN A 63 -10.88 1.40 -17.95
N THR A 64 -10.65 0.13 -17.59
CA THR A 64 -11.64 -0.93 -17.82
C THR A 64 -12.83 -0.70 -16.88
N ALA A 65 -13.98 -0.39 -17.46
CA ALA A 65 -15.22 -0.22 -16.71
C ALA A 65 -15.59 -1.53 -15.98
N ALA A 66 -16.00 -1.40 -14.71
CA ALA A 66 -16.65 -2.50 -14.03
C ALA A 66 -17.90 -2.90 -14.83
N PRO A 67 -18.20 -4.20 -15.00
CA PRO A 67 -19.43 -4.62 -15.66
C PRO A 67 -20.60 -3.95 -14.96
N SER A 68 -21.41 -3.22 -15.75
CA SER A 68 -22.60 -2.52 -15.25
C SER A 68 -23.42 -3.48 -14.39
N ALA A 69 -23.77 -3.05 -13.18
CA ALA A 69 -24.56 -3.83 -12.23
C ALA A 69 -26.02 -4.06 -12.69
N GLN A 70 -26.36 -3.64 -13.94
CA GLN A 70 -27.65 -3.86 -14.54
C GLN A 70 -27.85 -5.37 -14.79
N GLY A 71 -28.65 -5.98 -13.94
CA GLY A 71 -29.10 -7.37 -14.08
C GLY A 71 -28.51 -8.38 -13.11
N ARG A 72 -27.71 -7.98 -12.13
CA ARG A 72 -27.42 -8.87 -11.00
C ARG A 72 -28.49 -8.66 -9.91
N THR A 73 -29.47 -9.54 -9.92
CA THR A 73 -30.16 -9.89 -8.67
C THR A 73 -29.05 -10.18 -7.65
N PRO A 74 -29.06 -9.57 -6.45
CA PRO A 74 -28.12 -9.95 -5.40
C PRO A 74 -28.17 -11.47 -5.33
N ALA A 75 -27.05 -12.13 -5.62
CA ALA A 75 -26.96 -13.56 -5.39
C ALA A 75 -27.38 -13.73 -3.93
N ALA A 76 -28.49 -14.45 -3.75
CA ALA A 76 -29.01 -14.73 -2.42
C ALA A 76 -27.82 -15.20 -1.60
N SER A 77 -27.46 -14.45 -0.57
CA SER A 77 -26.46 -14.89 0.39
C SER A 77 -26.80 -16.33 0.72
N PRO A 78 -25.85 -17.27 0.65
CA PRO A 78 -26.15 -18.63 1.06
C PRO A 78 -26.68 -18.51 2.49
N SER A 79 -27.98 -18.74 2.63
CA SER A 79 -28.68 -18.75 3.90
C SER A 79 -28.31 -20.04 4.64
N THR A 80 -27.04 -20.17 4.95
CA THR A 80 -26.58 -21.02 6.03
C THR A 80 -26.53 -20.14 7.25
N SER A 81 -27.67 -20.06 7.92
CA SER A 81 -27.70 -19.66 9.32
C SER A 81 -26.96 -20.72 10.12
N PRO A 82 -25.67 -20.48 10.50
CA PRO A 82 -25.20 -21.17 11.68
C PRO A 82 -25.94 -20.47 12.84
N SER A 83 -26.74 -21.20 13.58
CA SER A 83 -27.29 -20.83 14.88
C SER A 83 -26.14 -20.65 15.88
N GLY A 84 -25.18 -19.81 15.57
CA GLY A 84 -24.01 -19.48 16.36
C GLY A 84 -24.17 -18.09 16.97
N LYS A 85 -23.93 -17.98 18.27
CA LYS A 85 -23.85 -16.73 19.01
C LYS A 85 -22.91 -15.76 18.25
N LYS A 86 -23.37 -14.54 17.89
CA LYS A 86 -22.54 -13.54 17.21
C LYS A 86 -21.22 -13.37 17.97
N PRO A 87 -20.06 -13.29 17.28
CA PRO A 87 -18.78 -13.07 17.94
C PRO A 87 -18.82 -11.76 18.72
N GLY A 88 -18.19 -11.71 19.89
CA GLY A 88 -17.97 -10.44 20.58
C GLY A 88 -17.00 -9.54 19.78
N PHE A 89 -16.98 -8.25 20.09
CA PHE A 89 -16.21 -7.24 19.36
C PHE A 89 -14.72 -7.61 19.18
N ALA A 90 -14.01 -7.93 20.26
CA ALA A 90 -12.58 -8.30 20.21
C ALA A 90 -12.35 -9.49 19.27
N LYS A 91 -13.18 -10.53 19.35
CA LYS A 91 -13.08 -11.70 18.48
C LYS A 91 -13.34 -11.35 17.01
N ALA A 92 -14.25 -10.43 16.71
CA ALA A 92 -14.48 -9.98 15.35
C ALA A 92 -13.27 -9.22 14.77
N VAL A 93 -12.62 -8.38 15.58
CA VAL A 93 -11.36 -7.70 15.20
C VAL A 93 -10.25 -8.71 14.96
N ASP A 94 -10.05 -9.69 15.85
CA ASP A 94 -9.04 -10.75 15.67
C ASP A 94 -9.28 -11.57 14.40
N GLN A 95 -10.54 -11.86 14.07
CA GLN A 95 -10.91 -12.55 12.83
C GLN A 95 -10.56 -11.73 11.58
N LEU A 96 -10.81 -10.42 11.60
CA LEU A 96 -10.41 -9.52 10.52
C LEU A 96 -8.89 -9.48 10.38
N VAL A 97 -8.14 -9.29 11.47
CA VAL A 97 -6.67 -9.30 11.47
C VAL A 97 -6.10 -10.60 10.90
N ALA A 98 -6.68 -11.74 11.30
CA ALA A 98 -6.26 -13.04 10.79
C ALA A 98 -6.60 -13.23 9.31
N ALA A 99 -7.75 -12.73 8.86
CA ALA A 99 -8.17 -12.76 7.46
C ALA A 99 -7.24 -11.91 6.58
N GLU A 100 -6.92 -10.68 7.01
CA GLU A 100 -5.95 -9.80 6.35
C GLU A 100 -4.58 -10.46 6.21
N SER A 101 -4.10 -11.08 7.29
CA SER A 101 -2.80 -11.76 7.27
C SER A 101 -2.78 -12.91 6.25
N ARG A 102 -3.86 -13.69 6.13
CA ARG A 102 -3.99 -14.77 5.12
C ARG A 102 -4.08 -14.21 3.71
N ALA A 103 -4.85 -13.14 3.50
CA ALA A 103 -4.97 -12.46 2.21
C ALA A 103 -3.61 -11.92 1.73
N ALA A 104 -2.84 -11.29 2.62
CA ALA A 104 -1.49 -10.80 2.31
C ALA A 104 -0.58 -11.93 1.79
N VAL A 105 -0.60 -13.09 2.43
CA VAL A 105 0.18 -14.27 2.00
C VAL A 105 -0.29 -14.77 0.63
N ALA A 106 -1.60 -14.90 0.43
CA ALA A 106 -2.17 -15.39 -0.83
C ALA A 106 -1.86 -14.46 -2.01
N HIS A 107 -2.03 -13.15 -1.83
CA HIS A 107 -1.73 -12.16 -2.86
C HIS A 107 -0.23 -12.05 -3.12
N ARG A 108 0.63 -12.14 -2.10
CA ARG A 108 2.08 -12.20 -2.25
C ARG A 108 2.51 -13.40 -3.10
N ALA A 109 1.96 -14.57 -2.84
CA ALA A 109 2.26 -15.77 -3.63
C ALA A 109 1.91 -15.57 -5.10
N ARG A 110 0.75 -14.98 -5.42
CA ARG A 110 0.37 -14.63 -6.80
C ARG A 110 1.31 -13.61 -7.42
N ALA A 111 1.71 -12.57 -6.67
CA ALA A 111 2.68 -11.58 -7.16
C ALA A 111 4.00 -12.24 -7.57
N MET A 112 4.48 -13.23 -6.81
CA MET A 112 5.75 -13.90 -7.11
C MET A 112 5.69 -14.80 -8.34
N THR A 113 4.51 -15.28 -8.73
CA THR A 113 4.31 -16.16 -9.90
C THR A 113 3.90 -15.42 -11.18
N THR A 114 3.57 -14.12 -11.07
CA THR A 114 3.15 -13.28 -12.20
C THR A 114 4.22 -12.26 -12.58
N LYS A 115 4.01 -11.54 -13.69
CA LYS A 115 4.94 -10.51 -14.21
C LYS A 115 4.15 -9.25 -14.60
N GLY A 116 4.87 -8.16 -14.84
CA GLY A 116 4.28 -6.93 -15.34
C GLY A 116 3.25 -6.32 -14.38
N LEU A 117 2.22 -5.72 -14.94
CA LEU A 117 1.14 -5.10 -14.17
C LEU A 117 0.34 -6.11 -13.32
N ALA A 118 0.28 -7.38 -13.72
CA ALA A 118 -0.31 -8.44 -12.90
C ALA A 118 0.48 -8.64 -11.59
N CYS A 119 1.82 -8.67 -11.67
CA CYS A 119 2.66 -8.72 -10.47
C CYS A 119 2.42 -7.51 -9.56
N LEU A 120 2.34 -6.31 -10.13
CA LEU A 120 2.03 -5.10 -9.38
C LEU A 120 0.63 -5.14 -8.75
N LEU A 121 -0.39 -5.63 -9.46
CA LEU A 121 -1.75 -5.77 -8.95
C LEU A 121 -1.76 -6.65 -7.68
N TRP A 122 -1.23 -7.86 -7.80
CA TRP A 122 -1.15 -8.79 -6.66
C TRP A 122 -0.26 -8.27 -5.53
N GLY A 123 0.85 -7.64 -5.87
CA GLY A 123 1.75 -6.99 -4.91
C GLY A 123 1.08 -5.85 -4.16
N SER A 124 0.29 -5.05 -4.85
CA SER A 124 -0.50 -3.97 -4.26
C SER A 124 -1.49 -4.49 -3.21
N LEU A 125 -2.26 -5.53 -3.55
CA LEU A 125 -3.19 -6.18 -2.61
C LEU A 125 -2.46 -6.79 -1.41
N ALA A 126 -1.33 -7.46 -1.65
CA ALA A 126 -0.52 -8.04 -0.57
C ALA A 126 0.00 -6.97 0.40
N VAL A 127 0.52 -5.86 -0.12
CA VAL A 127 1.00 -4.73 0.70
C VAL A 127 -0.16 -4.06 1.44
N SER A 128 -1.30 -3.86 0.78
CA SER A 128 -2.51 -3.32 1.40
C SER A 128 -2.90 -4.13 2.63
N SER A 129 -3.15 -5.43 2.49
CA SER A 129 -3.54 -6.31 3.60
C SER A 129 -2.47 -6.38 4.70
N THR A 130 -1.17 -6.38 4.34
CA THR A 130 -0.08 -6.32 5.31
C THR A 130 -0.12 -5.05 6.15
N GLN A 131 -0.33 -3.90 5.51
CA GLN A 131 -0.38 -2.61 6.19
C GLN A 131 -1.66 -2.46 7.01
N LEU A 132 -2.81 -2.96 6.54
CA LEU A 132 -4.06 -2.99 7.29
C LEU A 132 -3.94 -3.86 8.54
N THR A 133 -3.31 -5.04 8.45
CA THR A 133 -2.98 -5.86 9.63
C THR A 133 -2.19 -5.05 10.67
N ALA A 134 -1.18 -4.29 10.24
CA ALA A 134 -0.36 -3.49 11.15
C ALA A 134 -1.14 -2.30 11.75
N VAL A 135 -2.06 -1.69 10.98
CA VAL A 135 -2.96 -0.64 11.47
C VAL A 135 -3.90 -1.19 12.53
N LEU A 136 -4.59 -2.29 12.23
CA LEU A 136 -5.57 -2.91 13.13
C LEU A 136 -4.96 -3.33 14.47
N ARG A 137 -3.72 -3.84 14.46
CA ARG A 137 -3.00 -4.24 15.69
C ARG A 137 -2.56 -3.06 16.56
N GLY A 138 -2.38 -1.88 15.97
CA GLY A 138 -1.92 -0.68 16.68
C GLY A 138 -3.00 0.37 16.91
N ALA A 139 -4.24 0.15 16.43
CA ALA A 139 -5.29 1.13 16.52
C ALA A 139 -6.03 1.05 17.87
N ASP A 140 -6.20 2.20 18.51
CA ASP A 140 -7.22 2.37 19.54
C ASP A 140 -8.59 2.54 18.88
N LEU A 141 -9.33 1.43 18.75
CA LEU A 141 -10.63 1.41 18.09
C LEU A 141 -11.75 2.01 18.95
N ALA A 142 -11.54 2.13 20.27
CA ALA A 142 -12.50 2.70 21.20
C ALA A 142 -12.36 4.22 21.35
N GLY A 143 -11.21 4.77 20.95
CA GLY A 143 -10.92 6.20 21.08
C GLY A 143 -11.79 7.09 20.20
N ASP A 144 -12.23 8.22 20.73
CA ASP A 144 -13.02 9.22 20.00
C ASP A 144 -12.16 10.22 19.23
N SER A 145 -10.93 10.45 19.68
CA SER A 145 -9.98 11.33 19.01
C SER A 145 -9.12 10.56 18.02
N PRO A 146 -9.00 11.04 16.78
CA PRO A 146 -7.98 10.50 15.91
C PRO A 146 -6.63 10.82 16.53
N ASP A 147 -5.90 9.80 16.97
CA ASP A 147 -4.48 9.98 17.20
C ASP A 147 -3.88 10.56 15.91
N PRO A 148 -3.25 11.75 15.94
CA PRO A 148 -2.65 12.34 14.75
C PRO A 148 -1.54 11.46 14.15
N THR A 149 -1.09 10.44 14.90
CA THR A 149 -0.15 9.42 14.46
C THR A 149 -0.89 8.13 14.03
N ALA A 150 -2.19 7.99 14.32
CA ALA A 150 -2.97 6.85 13.87
C ALA A 150 -3.05 6.86 12.35
N ALA A 151 -2.65 5.76 11.75
CA ALA A 151 -2.72 5.60 10.31
C ALA A 151 -4.17 5.70 9.85
N THR A 152 -4.44 6.65 8.97
CA THR A 152 -5.72 6.77 8.29
C THR A 152 -5.67 5.93 7.02
N VAL A 153 -6.79 5.30 6.67
CA VAL A 153 -7.00 4.68 5.37
C VAL A 153 -7.65 5.74 4.48
N ALA A 154 -7.02 5.99 3.32
CA ALA A 154 -7.58 6.94 2.36
C ALA A 154 -8.82 6.37 1.70
N ALA A 155 -9.77 7.24 1.34
CA ALA A 155 -10.86 6.84 0.46
C ALA A 155 -10.31 6.24 -0.84
N PRO A 156 -10.92 5.17 -1.37
CA PRO A 156 -10.48 4.56 -2.61
C PRO A 156 -10.45 5.60 -3.75
N ARG A 157 -9.31 5.66 -4.44
CA ARG A 157 -9.13 6.50 -5.63
C ARG A 157 -8.82 5.63 -6.82
N THR A 158 -9.15 6.11 -8.00
CA THR A 158 -8.83 5.44 -9.26
C THR A 158 -7.31 5.40 -9.45
N ARG A 159 -6.81 4.30 -9.98
CA ARG A 159 -5.42 4.17 -10.41
C ARG A 159 -5.23 4.94 -11.71
N ALA A 160 -4.07 5.56 -11.89
CA ALA A 160 -3.67 6.03 -13.21
C ALA A 160 -3.04 4.87 -14.01
N PRO A 161 -3.14 4.87 -15.35
CA PRO A 161 -2.41 3.93 -16.18
C PRO A 161 -0.91 3.97 -15.87
N MET A 162 -0.28 2.81 -15.81
CA MET A 162 1.15 2.69 -15.55
C MET A 162 1.83 2.06 -16.75
N PRO A 163 2.85 2.71 -17.34
CA PRO A 163 3.58 2.14 -18.46
C PRO A 163 4.41 0.94 -18.00
N LEU A 164 4.47 -0.10 -18.81
CA LEU A 164 5.49 -1.13 -18.64
C LEU A 164 6.80 -0.62 -19.25
N VAL A 165 7.85 -0.59 -18.43
CA VAL A 165 9.18 -0.18 -18.83
C VAL A 165 10.18 -1.31 -18.61
N PRO A 166 11.33 -1.34 -19.31
CA PRO A 166 12.40 -2.27 -18.99
C PRO A 166 12.90 -2.09 -17.54
N VAL A 167 13.35 -3.17 -16.92
CA VAL A 167 13.85 -3.13 -15.53
C VAL A 167 14.98 -2.14 -15.32
N VAL A 168 15.87 -1.98 -16.31
CA VAL A 168 16.96 -1.00 -16.29
C VAL A 168 16.40 0.42 -16.15
N GLN A 169 15.38 0.76 -16.92
CA GLN A 169 14.74 2.08 -16.85
C GLN A 169 14.07 2.30 -15.50
N ALA A 170 13.36 1.28 -14.97
CA ALA A 170 12.73 1.37 -13.65
C ALA A 170 13.78 1.57 -12.53
N GLU A 171 14.91 0.87 -12.59
CA GLU A 171 16.03 1.05 -11.66
C GLU A 171 16.68 2.43 -11.77
N GLN A 172 16.83 2.95 -13.00
CA GLN A 172 17.32 4.33 -13.22
C GLN A 172 16.39 5.36 -12.59
N GLU A 173 15.07 5.20 -12.77
CA GLU A 173 14.08 6.08 -12.11
C GLU A 173 14.17 5.98 -10.57
N MET A 174 14.31 4.77 -10.03
CA MET A 174 14.51 4.59 -8.60
C MET A 174 15.77 5.29 -8.10
N VAL A 175 16.89 5.20 -8.81
CA VAL A 175 18.15 5.87 -8.44
C VAL A 175 17.98 7.40 -8.45
N ARG A 176 17.32 7.97 -9.49
CA ARG A 176 17.01 9.41 -9.54
C ARG A 176 16.19 9.86 -8.32
N GLN A 177 15.11 9.12 -8.02
CA GLN A 177 14.27 9.45 -6.86
C GLN A 177 15.04 9.32 -5.54
N LEU A 178 15.89 8.31 -5.40
CA LEU A 178 16.70 8.11 -4.20
C LEU A 178 17.74 9.22 -3.99
N HIS A 179 18.30 9.82 -5.05
CA HIS A 179 19.13 11.00 -4.92
C HIS A 179 18.36 12.18 -4.32
N ALA A 180 17.16 12.47 -4.84
CA ALA A 180 16.32 13.54 -4.32
C ALA A 180 15.88 13.28 -2.86
N ILE A 181 15.53 12.02 -2.53
CA ILE A 181 15.16 11.61 -1.17
C ILE A 181 16.31 11.76 -0.19
N VAL A 182 17.52 11.31 -0.55
CA VAL A 182 18.73 11.49 0.29
C VAL A 182 18.95 12.95 0.60
N TYR A 183 18.85 13.82 -0.41
CA TYR A 183 18.95 15.28 -0.22
C TYR A 183 17.86 15.81 0.73
N GLY A 184 16.61 15.46 0.50
CA GLY A 184 15.50 15.93 1.34
C GLY A 184 15.59 15.44 2.79
N TYR A 185 16.05 14.20 3.03
CA TYR A 185 16.31 13.71 4.38
C TYR A 185 17.42 14.49 5.09
N GLN A 186 18.49 14.87 4.37
CA GLN A 186 19.56 15.71 4.94
C GLN A 186 19.02 17.07 5.39
N LEU A 187 18.15 17.70 4.59
CA LEU A 187 17.48 18.93 4.96
C LEU A 187 16.56 18.74 6.21
N ALA A 188 15.78 17.66 6.23
CA ALA A 188 14.86 17.36 7.32
C ALA A 188 15.60 17.11 8.65
N LEU A 189 16.72 16.37 8.62
CA LEU A 189 17.52 16.04 9.80
C LEU A 189 18.04 17.26 10.55
N GLY A 190 18.29 18.37 9.87
CA GLY A 190 18.69 19.63 10.49
C GLY A 190 17.59 20.29 11.33
N ARG A 191 16.35 19.79 11.28
CA ARG A 191 15.17 20.34 11.98
C ARG A 191 14.52 19.34 12.95
N LEU A 192 15.02 18.10 13.00
CA LEU A 192 14.52 17.05 13.88
C LEU A 192 15.46 16.85 15.06
N THR A 193 14.89 16.42 16.20
CA THR A 193 15.63 16.12 17.43
C THR A 193 15.15 14.79 18.02
N GLY A 194 15.92 14.20 18.93
CA GLY A 194 15.58 12.99 19.68
C GLY A 194 15.20 11.81 18.78
N ALA A 195 14.28 10.97 19.21
CA ALA A 195 13.88 9.74 18.54
C ALA A 195 13.39 9.95 17.08
N ARG A 196 12.79 11.09 16.77
CA ARG A 196 12.41 11.43 15.39
C ARG A 196 13.64 11.62 14.50
N ARG A 197 14.66 12.27 14.98
CA ARG A 197 15.93 12.45 14.26
C ARG A 197 16.62 11.11 14.03
N ASP A 198 16.65 10.25 15.05
CA ASP A 198 17.27 8.93 14.97
C ASP A 198 16.54 8.03 13.96
N THR A 199 15.20 8.06 13.97
CA THR A 199 14.37 7.37 12.97
C THR A 199 14.67 7.88 11.56
N ALA A 200 14.68 9.19 11.32
CA ALA A 200 14.99 9.77 10.03
C ALA A 200 16.42 9.45 9.56
N ALA A 201 17.41 9.47 10.48
CA ALA A 201 18.78 9.10 10.16
C ALA A 201 18.91 7.61 9.77
N ALA A 202 18.17 6.73 10.42
CA ALA A 202 18.13 5.31 10.06
C ALA A 202 17.54 5.10 8.64
N GLU A 203 16.44 5.79 8.32
CA GLU A 203 15.84 5.69 6.96
C GLU A 203 16.77 6.31 5.89
N LEU A 204 17.42 7.43 6.17
CA LEU A 204 18.43 8.00 5.27
C LEU A 204 19.53 6.98 4.94
N ARG A 205 20.05 6.26 5.95
CA ARG A 205 21.06 5.20 5.71
C ARG A 205 20.50 4.10 4.80
N ARG A 206 19.25 3.68 4.99
CA ARG A 206 18.61 2.66 4.15
C ARG A 206 18.44 3.12 2.70
N HIS A 207 18.02 4.37 2.49
CA HIS A 207 17.90 4.92 1.13
C HIS A 207 19.24 5.01 0.43
N ARG A 208 20.31 5.37 1.13
CA ARG A 208 21.67 5.35 0.58
C ARG A 208 22.09 3.93 0.18
N ILE A 209 21.89 2.94 1.05
CA ILE A 209 22.21 1.54 0.77
C ILE A 209 21.41 1.04 -0.44
N LEU A 210 20.10 1.36 -0.53
CA LEU A 210 19.28 0.97 -1.68
C LEU A 210 19.78 1.62 -2.97
N ARG A 211 20.03 2.93 -2.95
CA ARG A 211 20.60 3.65 -4.09
C ARG A 211 21.90 3.01 -4.57
N ASP A 212 22.85 2.78 -3.67
CA ASP A 212 24.17 2.25 -3.99
C ASP A 212 24.06 0.81 -4.54
N ARG A 213 23.15 0.01 -4.03
CA ARG A 213 22.84 -1.34 -4.55
C ARG A 213 22.27 -1.29 -5.97
N LEU A 214 21.31 -0.41 -6.24
CA LEU A 214 20.74 -0.24 -7.59
C LEU A 214 21.79 0.31 -8.55
N THR A 215 22.63 1.25 -8.13
CA THR A 215 23.77 1.74 -8.89
C THR A 215 24.73 0.61 -9.29
N ALA A 216 25.13 -0.25 -8.34
CA ALA A 216 25.98 -1.39 -8.63
C ALA A 216 25.32 -2.37 -9.62
N ARG A 217 24.00 -2.56 -9.52
CA ARG A 217 23.23 -3.41 -10.43
C ARG A 217 23.20 -2.83 -11.85
N LEU A 218 23.00 -1.52 -12.01
CA LEU A 218 23.07 -0.84 -13.31
C LEU A 218 24.45 -0.96 -13.94
N LEU A 219 25.52 -0.75 -13.16
CA LEU A 219 26.91 -0.92 -13.63
C LEU A 219 27.18 -2.35 -14.11
N ASN A 220 26.73 -3.38 -13.35
CA ASN A 220 26.87 -4.78 -13.75
C ASN A 220 26.12 -5.10 -15.05
N ARG A 221 25.02 -4.38 -15.33
CA ARG A 221 24.28 -4.47 -16.60
C ARG A 221 24.87 -3.60 -17.71
N LYS A 222 25.97 -2.91 -17.47
CA LYS A 222 26.58 -1.94 -18.39
C LYS A 222 25.60 -0.84 -18.83
N ALA A 223 24.70 -0.46 -17.93
CA ALA A 223 23.70 0.58 -18.15
C ALA A 223 24.19 1.91 -17.58
N GLU A 224 23.68 3.01 -18.14
CA GLU A 224 23.93 4.34 -17.62
C GLU A 224 23.41 4.48 -16.18
N VAL A 225 24.24 5.04 -15.30
CA VAL A 225 23.87 5.34 -13.91
C VAL A 225 23.47 6.80 -13.81
N PRO A 226 22.25 7.11 -13.36
CA PRO A 226 21.85 8.49 -13.13
C PRO A 226 22.72 9.15 -12.07
N VAL A 227 23.23 10.33 -12.38
CA VAL A 227 23.96 11.18 -11.44
C VAL A 227 23.00 12.03 -10.63
N ALA A 228 23.44 12.47 -9.45
CA ALA A 228 22.66 13.41 -8.65
C ALA A 228 22.61 14.77 -9.34
N ASP A 229 21.46 15.43 -9.30
CA ASP A 229 21.34 16.82 -9.71
C ASP A 229 22.15 17.72 -8.76
N ALA A 230 22.59 18.89 -9.24
CA ALA A 230 23.33 19.86 -8.46
C ALA A 230 22.48 20.38 -7.25
N ALA A 231 21.16 20.44 -7.41
CA ALA A 231 20.21 20.80 -6.35
C ALA A 231 18.83 20.20 -6.64
N TYR A 232 18.06 19.99 -5.58
CA TYR A 232 16.66 19.55 -5.65
C TYR A 232 15.78 20.58 -4.97
N VAL A 233 14.62 20.86 -5.56
CA VAL A 233 13.59 21.71 -4.93
C VAL A 233 12.68 20.83 -4.07
N PRO A 234 12.73 20.94 -2.74
CA PRO A 234 11.88 20.13 -1.88
C PRO A 234 10.41 20.58 -1.99
N SER A 235 9.48 19.63 -1.97
CA SER A 235 8.04 19.91 -2.00
C SER A 235 7.54 20.71 -0.78
N THR A 236 8.31 20.68 0.30
CA THR A 236 8.09 21.49 1.52
C THR A 236 9.45 21.92 2.04
N ASN A 237 9.64 23.23 2.29
CA ASN A 237 10.85 23.72 2.93
C ASN A 237 10.80 23.40 4.45
N PRO A 238 11.75 22.60 4.99
CA PRO A 238 11.74 22.20 6.40
C PRO A 238 12.27 23.33 7.30
N ARG A 239 11.40 24.17 7.81
CA ARG A 239 11.75 25.28 8.74
C ARG A 239 11.76 24.84 10.21
N ASN A 240 11.02 23.80 10.56
CA ASN A 240 10.87 23.25 11.91
C ASN A 240 10.56 21.75 11.86
N ALA A 241 10.41 21.10 13.02
CA ALA A 241 10.16 19.66 13.12
C ALA A 241 8.86 19.23 12.41
N THR A 242 7.81 20.04 12.42
CA THR A 242 6.53 19.72 11.75
C THR A 242 6.69 19.75 10.24
N SER A 243 7.32 20.79 9.69
CA SER A 243 7.57 20.87 8.23
C SER A 243 8.59 19.84 7.76
N ALA A 244 9.57 19.46 8.59
CA ALA A 244 10.49 18.37 8.30
C ALA A 244 9.77 17.01 8.23
N ALA A 245 8.88 16.71 9.19
CA ALA A 245 8.05 15.53 9.17
C ALA A 245 7.12 15.49 7.94
N LYS A 246 6.53 16.63 7.57
CA LYS A 246 5.73 16.78 6.35
C LYS A 246 6.55 16.48 5.10
N LEU A 247 7.78 17.00 5.01
CA LEU A 247 8.68 16.73 3.88
C LEU A 247 8.96 15.23 3.76
N ILE A 248 9.37 14.56 4.86
CA ILE A 248 9.63 13.12 4.85
C ILE A 248 8.40 12.35 4.40
N ARG A 249 7.22 12.64 4.97
CA ARG A 249 5.96 12.03 4.57
C ARG A 249 5.71 12.15 3.07
N GLN A 250 5.88 13.33 2.51
CA GLN A 250 5.66 13.60 1.08
C GLN A 250 6.63 12.83 0.20
N MET A 251 7.92 12.82 0.54
CA MET A 251 8.96 12.10 -0.20
C MET A 251 8.70 10.58 -0.20
N GLU A 252 8.40 10.00 0.96
CA GLU A 252 8.11 8.57 1.06
C GLU A 252 6.85 8.22 0.28
N THR A 253 5.79 9.04 0.38
CA THR A 253 4.56 8.82 -0.39
C THR A 253 4.83 8.90 -1.90
N ALA A 254 5.63 9.86 -2.34
CA ALA A 254 5.99 10.02 -3.74
C ALA A 254 6.87 8.88 -4.29
N LEU A 255 7.66 8.21 -3.43
CA LEU A 255 8.50 7.08 -3.82
C LEU A 255 7.68 5.80 -4.09
N VAL A 256 6.52 5.63 -3.45
CA VAL A 256 5.73 4.39 -3.54
C VAL A 256 5.41 3.97 -4.98
N PRO A 257 4.94 4.86 -5.89
CA PRO A 257 4.70 4.50 -7.30
C PRO A 257 5.97 4.07 -8.06
N PHE A 258 7.13 4.64 -7.74
CA PHE A 258 8.39 4.21 -8.37
C PHE A 258 8.82 2.81 -7.91
N CYS A 259 8.59 2.47 -6.63
CA CYS A 259 8.74 1.10 -6.15
C CYS A 259 7.79 0.14 -6.88
N GLY A 260 6.55 0.57 -7.15
CA GLY A 260 5.58 -0.19 -7.94
C GLY A 260 6.01 -0.39 -9.40
N LEU A 261 6.56 0.66 -10.03
CA LEU A 261 7.11 0.57 -11.37
C LEU A 261 8.27 -0.44 -11.43
N TRP A 262 9.17 -0.38 -10.45
CA TRP A 262 10.27 -1.34 -10.34
C TRP A 262 9.76 -2.76 -10.12
N LEU A 263 8.72 -2.97 -9.28
CA LEU A 263 8.08 -4.27 -9.09
C LEU A 263 7.50 -4.81 -10.41
N ALA A 264 6.76 -3.98 -11.14
CA ALA A 264 6.16 -4.36 -12.44
C ALA A 264 7.24 -4.70 -13.49
N ALA A 265 8.36 -3.99 -13.49
CA ALA A 265 9.46 -4.20 -14.43
C ALA A 265 10.34 -5.42 -14.07
N SER A 266 10.34 -5.86 -12.81
CA SER A 266 11.22 -6.93 -12.32
C SER A 266 10.84 -8.30 -12.89
N THR A 267 11.79 -8.97 -13.54
CA THR A 267 11.58 -10.28 -14.16
C THR A 267 12.12 -11.43 -13.32
N ALA A 268 13.24 -11.23 -12.61
CA ALA A 268 13.83 -12.23 -11.74
C ALA A 268 13.08 -12.34 -10.40
N PRO A 269 12.85 -13.55 -9.85
CA PRO A 269 12.12 -13.72 -8.60
C PRO A 269 12.72 -12.95 -7.41
N ALA A 270 14.03 -12.92 -7.28
CA ALA A 270 14.73 -12.21 -6.21
C ALA A 270 14.51 -10.68 -6.32
N GLU A 271 14.56 -10.12 -7.53
CA GLU A 271 14.28 -8.70 -7.77
C GLU A 271 12.82 -8.36 -7.48
N ARG A 272 11.87 -9.21 -7.88
CA ARG A 272 10.45 -9.02 -7.54
C ARG A 272 10.22 -9.01 -6.04
N THR A 273 10.86 -9.93 -5.32
CA THR A 273 10.78 -9.98 -3.86
C THR A 273 11.30 -8.69 -3.24
N GLU A 274 12.49 -8.24 -3.67
CA GLU A 274 13.09 -7.01 -3.17
C GLU A 274 12.23 -5.78 -3.48
N ALA A 275 11.72 -5.68 -4.71
CA ALA A 275 10.87 -4.56 -5.13
C ALA A 275 9.54 -4.54 -4.36
N LEU A 276 8.90 -5.69 -4.17
CA LEU A 276 7.67 -5.81 -3.37
C LEU A 276 7.90 -5.42 -1.90
N ASP A 277 8.97 -5.90 -1.30
CA ASP A 277 9.34 -5.56 0.07
C ASP A 277 9.62 -4.05 0.19
N GLN A 278 10.18 -3.43 -0.87
CA GLN A 278 10.41 -1.99 -0.89
C GLN A 278 9.11 -1.19 -0.98
N VAL A 279 8.11 -1.63 -1.75
CA VAL A 279 6.77 -0.99 -1.75
C VAL A 279 6.20 -0.98 -0.33
N GLY A 280 6.20 -2.13 0.35
CA GLY A 280 5.68 -2.28 1.71
C GLY A 280 6.45 -1.44 2.73
N ARG A 281 7.78 -1.43 2.65
CA ARG A 281 8.66 -0.65 3.52
C ARG A 281 8.44 0.84 3.37
N THR A 282 8.50 1.35 2.13
CA THR A 282 8.32 2.78 1.82
C THR A 282 6.97 3.27 2.32
N LEU A 283 5.90 2.51 2.06
CA LEU A 283 4.57 2.85 2.56
C LEU A 283 4.51 2.82 4.10
N GLY A 284 5.14 1.84 4.75
CA GLY A 284 5.24 1.78 6.20
C GLY A 284 5.99 2.97 6.79
N VAL A 285 7.04 3.46 6.13
CA VAL A 285 7.75 4.70 6.52
C VAL A 285 6.83 5.90 6.35
N ALA A 286 6.23 6.08 5.17
CA ALA A 286 5.30 7.19 4.90
C ALA A 286 4.21 7.27 5.98
N ARG A 287 3.64 6.12 6.36
CA ARG A 287 2.62 6.01 7.40
C ARG A 287 3.13 6.48 8.78
N ARG A 288 4.33 6.04 9.20
CA ARG A 288 4.93 6.51 10.47
C ARG A 288 5.10 8.03 10.52
N TRP A 289 5.20 8.68 9.37
CA TRP A 289 5.24 10.14 9.25
C TRP A 289 3.87 10.76 8.96
N GLY A 290 2.78 10.00 9.12
CA GLY A 290 1.40 10.47 9.04
C GLY A 290 0.78 10.46 7.66
N ALA A 291 1.27 9.62 6.74
CA ALA A 291 0.58 9.36 5.48
C ALA A 291 -0.61 8.41 5.67
N SER A 292 -1.68 8.65 4.94
CA SER A 292 -2.79 7.71 4.81
C SER A 292 -2.40 6.52 3.94
N LEU A 293 -2.97 5.35 4.24
CA LEU A 293 -2.81 4.17 3.39
C LEU A 293 -3.64 4.34 2.11
N PRO A 294 -3.02 4.27 0.92
CA PRO A 294 -3.77 4.25 -0.33
C PRO A 294 -4.41 2.87 -0.55
N ALA A 295 -5.52 2.83 -1.28
CA ALA A 295 -6.14 1.56 -1.67
C ALA A 295 -5.22 0.71 -2.58
N TRP A 296 -4.41 1.36 -3.40
CA TRP A 296 -3.56 0.72 -4.39
C TRP A 296 -2.07 1.07 -4.19
N PRO A 297 -1.40 0.47 -3.17
CA PRO A 297 0.04 0.66 -2.97
C PRO A 297 0.86 0.33 -4.22
N GLY A 298 1.81 1.17 -4.57
CA GLY A 298 2.65 0.98 -5.76
C GLY A 298 2.07 1.54 -7.06
N TRP A 299 0.78 1.86 -7.11
CA TRP A 299 0.17 2.52 -8.26
C TRP A 299 0.26 4.05 -8.13
N LYS A 300 0.39 4.72 -9.27
CA LYS A 300 0.10 6.16 -9.34
C LYS A 300 -1.41 6.34 -9.25
N LEU A 301 -1.85 7.28 -8.45
CA LEU A 301 -3.28 7.60 -8.32
C LEU A 301 -3.65 8.73 -9.28
N ALA A 302 -4.84 8.62 -9.88
CA ALA A 302 -5.41 9.64 -10.75
C ALA A 302 -5.91 10.86 -9.94
#